data_bfaa4a9be52e176036afaf7893472112
#
_entry.id   bfaa4a9be52e176036afaf7893472112
#
_cell.length_a   1.000
_cell.length_b   1.000
_cell.length_c   1.000
_cell.angle_alpha   90.00
_cell.angle_beta   90.00
_cell.angle_gamma   90.00
#
_symmetry.space_group_name_H-M   'P 1'
#
loop_
_entity.id
_entity.type
_entity.pdbx_description
1 polymer ?
#
loop_
_entity_poly.entity_id
_entity_poly.type
_entity_poly.pdbx_seq_one_letter_code
_entity_poly.pdbx_strand_id
1 'polypeptide(L)'
;MRRVIVLGAVIALYYFGRGHTNGDAWVVFPALRAMHAGDMFAGKTIPNIDQNNDGSGVEFSATLSRAITGIPNVDTIITGHSVVMKWSDLKEYAEYTKDLLATTQAAIKAGTSVDDAANAYKFPDKHKDYNFRYATKQYMQSVYNELRK
;
A
#
# COMPACT_ATOMS: atom_id res chain seq x y z
N MET A 1 -6.07 -15.39 -11.28
CA MET A 1 -6.66 -15.77 -9.97
C MET A 1 -6.33 -17.24 -9.71
N ARG A 2 -5.62 -17.56 -8.63
CA ARG A 2 -5.38 -18.95 -8.18
C ARG A 2 -6.24 -19.23 -6.94
N ARG A 3 -6.91 -20.37 -6.92
CA ARG A 3 -7.69 -20.84 -5.76
C ARG A 3 -7.00 -22.05 -5.17
N VAL A 4 -6.81 -22.05 -3.86
CA VAL A 4 -6.35 -23.22 -3.09
C VAL A 4 -7.50 -23.67 -2.20
N ILE A 5 -7.86 -24.95 -2.27
CA ILE A 5 -8.90 -25.55 -1.43
C ILE A 5 -8.22 -26.39 -0.37
N VAL A 6 -8.37 -26.03 0.90
CA VAL A 6 -7.84 -26.79 2.03
C VAL A 6 -9.00 -27.17 2.94
N LEU A 7 -9.23 -28.49 3.14
CA LEU A 7 -10.21 -29.03 4.09
C LEU A 7 -11.63 -28.42 3.98
N GLY A 8 -12.12 -28.24 2.76
CA GLY A 8 -13.46 -27.71 2.52
C GLY A 8 -13.59 -26.19 2.63
N ALA A 9 -12.52 -25.46 2.97
CA ALA A 9 -12.49 -24.01 2.92
C ALA A 9 -11.91 -23.50 1.60
N VAL A 10 -12.50 -22.46 1.04
CA VAL A 10 -11.95 -21.76 -0.14
C VAL A 10 -11.15 -20.58 0.33
N ILE A 11 -9.86 -20.54 -0.04
CA ILE A 11 -8.99 -19.37 0.11
C ILE A 11 -8.67 -18.86 -1.30
N ALA A 12 -8.92 -17.58 -1.55
CA ALA A 12 -8.60 -16.96 -2.82
C ALA A 12 -7.33 -16.11 -2.66
N LEU A 13 -6.36 -16.34 -3.55
CA LEU A 13 -5.13 -15.54 -3.63
C LEU A 13 -5.20 -14.64 -4.84
N TYR A 14 -4.94 -13.35 -4.63
CA TYR A 14 -4.88 -12.36 -5.70
C TYR A 14 -3.51 -11.72 -5.75
N TYR A 15 -3.09 -11.37 -6.96
CA TYR A 15 -1.93 -10.53 -7.22
C TYR A 15 -2.34 -9.44 -8.22
N PHE A 16 -2.03 -8.18 -7.91
CA PHE A 16 -2.43 -7.02 -8.71
C PHE A 16 -1.26 -6.17 -9.19
N GLY A 17 -0.05 -6.63 -9.00
CA GLY A 17 1.16 -5.94 -9.40
C GLY A 17 2.06 -5.60 -8.21
N ARG A 18 3.14 -4.90 -8.51
CA ARG A 18 4.14 -4.51 -7.52
C ARG A 18 3.59 -3.50 -6.52
N GLY A 19 4.09 -3.56 -5.31
CA GLY A 19 3.76 -2.65 -4.23
C GLY A 19 4.83 -2.63 -3.17
N HIS A 20 4.61 -3.24 -2.01
CA HIS A 20 5.65 -3.44 -1.01
C HIS A 20 6.81 -4.27 -1.59
N THR A 21 6.48 -5.37 -2.29
CA THR A 21 7.39 -6.20 -3.08
C THR A 21 6.79 -6.48 -4.47
N ASN A 22 7.46 -7.32 -5.26
CA ASN A 22 6.90 -7.89 -6.50
C ASN A 22 6.21 -9.26 -6.27
N GLY A 23 5.97 -9.64 -5.03
CA GLY A 23 5.35 -10.93 -4.66
C GLY A 23 4.16 -10.79 -3.70
N ASP A 24 3.65 -9.58 -3.49
CA ASP A 24 2.57 -9.33 -2.52
C ASP A 24 1.30 -10.09 -2.90
N ALA A 25 0.80 -10.93 -2.00
CA ALA A 25 -0.43 -11.67 -2.18
C ALA A 25 -1.53 -11.15 -1.26
N TRP A 26 -2.71 -10.93 -1.82
CA TRP A 26 -3.93 -10.66 -1.06
C TRP A 26 -4.61 -11.98 -0.76
N VAL A 27 -4.69 -12.37 0.51
CA VAL A 27 -5.25 -13.65 0.93
C VAL A 27 -6.68 -13.43 1.40
N VAL A 28 -7.66 -13.86 0.61
CA VAL A 28 -9.09 -13.66 0.87
C VAL A 28 -9.73 -14.93 1.40
N PHE A 29 -10.50 -14.80 2.45
CA PHE A 29 -11.33 -15.83 3.08
C PHE A 29 -12.81 -15.52 2.77
N PRO A 30 -13.36 -15.96 1.63
CA PRO A 30 -14.67 -15.52 1.17
C PRO A 30 -15.81 -15.82 2.15
N ALA A 31 -15.79 -17.00 2.79
CA ALA A 31 -16.79 -17.41 3.77
C ALA A 31 -16.82 -16.51 5.02
N LEU A 32 -15.69 -15.87 5.35
CA LEU A 32 -15.56 -14.97 6.49
C LEU A 32 -15.68 -13.49 6.10
N ARG A 33 -15.82 -13.19 4.80
CA ARG A 33 -15.76 -11.82 4.26
C ARG A 33 -14.53 -11.05 4.78
N ALA A 34 -13.41 -11.75 4.96
CA ALA A 34 -12.18 -11.24 5.51
C ALA A 34 -11.02 -11.42 4.53
N MET A 35 -10.01 -10.56 4.67
CA MET A 35 -8.81 -10.57 3.86
C MET A 35 -7.59 -10.26 4.72
N HIS A 36 -6.48 -10.94 4.47
CA HIS A 36 -5.16 -10.52 4.93
C HIS A 36 -4.46 -9.76 3.80
N ALA A 37 -4.04 -8.54 4.08
CA ALA A 37 -3.47 -7.62 3.10
C ALA A 37 -1.93 -7.57 3.15
N GLY A 38 -1.30 -8.20 4.13
CA GLY A 38 0.15 -8.10 4.33
C GLY A 38 0.62 -6.65 4.38
N ASP A 39 1.80 -6.39 3.84
CA ASP A 39 2.41 -5.07 3.84
C ASP A 39 1.89 -4.14 2.73
N MET A 40 1.00 -4.63 1.87
CA MET A 40 0.20 -3.76 1.00
C MET A 40 -0.77 -2.87 1.80
N PHE A 41 -1.14 -3.30 3.02
CA PHE A 41 -1.83 -2.47 3.99
C PHE A 41 -1.32 -2.80 5.40
N ALA A 42 -0.14 -2.30 5.73
CA ALA A 42 0.49 -2.48 7.03
C ALA A 42 -0.28 -1.78 8.18
N GLY A 43 -1.15 -0.82 7.83
CA GLY A 43 -1.92 0.03 8.71
C GLY A 43 -1.97 1.47 8.18
N LYS A 44 -2.54 2.39 8.95
CA LYS A 44 -2.56 3.83 8.61
C LYS A 44 -1.17 4.46 8.83
N THR A 45 -0.27 4.24 7.88
CA THR A 45 1.13 4.67 7.96
C THR A 45 1.71 4.94 6.56
N ILE A 46 2.93 5.49 6.51
CA ILE A 46 3.71 5.58 5.27
C ILE A 46 3.90 4.15 4.70
N PRO A 47 3.71 3.93 3.38
CA PRO A 47 4.01 2.63 2.77
C PRO A 47 5.48 2.24 2.97
N ASN A 48 5.71 0.98 3.33
CA ASN A 48 7.03 0.38 3.28
C ASN A 48 7.28 -0.17 1.87
N ILE A 49 8.41 0.18 1.26
CA ILE A 49 8.78 -0.30 -0.08
C ILE A 49 10.09 -1.07 0.02
N ASP A 50 10.04 -2.36 -0.22
CA ASP A 50 11.22 -3.23 -0.26
C ASP A 50 11.78 -3.30 -1.69
N GLN A 51 12.66 -2.36 -2.02
CA GLN A 51 13.29 -2.29 -3.33
C GLN A 51 14.22 -3.49 -3.63
N ASN A 52 14.71 -4.21 -2.62
CA ASN A 52 15.53 -5.40 -2.81
C ASN A 52 14.71 -6.59 -3.34
N ASN A 53 13.40 -6.57 -3.11
CA ASN A 53 12.44 -7.54 -3.62
C ASN A 53 11.50 -6.90 -4.67
N ASP A 54 12.04 -6.00 -5.51
CA ASP A 54 11.35 -5.33 -6.63
C ASP A 54 10.08 -4.57 -6.22
N GLY A 55 9.97 -4.09 -4.99
CA GLY A 55 8.91 -3.19 -4.56
C GLY A 55 8.91 -1.88 -5.35
N SER A 56 7.73 -1.26 -5.51
CA SER A 56 7.57 -0.04 -6.31
C SER A 56 6.74 1.01 -5.59
N GLY A 57 7.36 2.14 -5.25
CA GLY A 57 6.65 3.30 -4.72
C GLY A 57 5.75 3.97 -5.76
N VAL A 58 6.11 3.87 -7.02
CA VAL A 58 5.32 4.42 -8.15
C VAL A 58 4.06 3.59 -8.42
N GLU A 59 4.17 2.25 -8.42
CA GLU A 59 3.03 1.37 -8.72
C GLU A 59 2.12 1.12 -7.50
N PHE A 60 2.57 1.37 -6.29
CA PHE A 60 1.90 1.00 -5.04
C PHE A 60 0.43 1.42 -5.01
N SER A 61 0.13 2.70 -5.25
CA SER A 61 -1.25 3.22 -5.22
C SER A 61 -2.15 2.64 -6.33
N ALA A 62 -1.58 2.39 -7.51
CA ALA A 62 -2.30 1.75 -8.61
C ALA A 62 -2.61 0.28 -8.29
N THR A 63 -1.69 -0.44 -7.65
CA THR A 63 -1.89 -1.82 -7.18
C THR A 63 -3.00 -1.90 -6.15
N LEU A 64 -3.05 -0.97 -5.17
CA LEU A 64 -4.17 -0.84 -4.22
C LEU A 64 -5.50 -0.62 -4.94
N SER A 65 -5.53 0.28 -5.91
CA SER A 65 -6.75 0.59 -6.67
C SER A 65 -7.26 -0.63 -7.45
N ARG A 66 -6.36 -1.41 -8.07
CA ARG A 66 -6.72 -2.66 -8.74
C ARG A 66 -7.25 -3.71 -7.76
N ALA A 67 -6.65 -3.82 -6.57
CA ALA A 67 -7.12 -4.73 -5.53
C ALA A 67 -8.54 -4.36 -5.06
N ILE A 68 -8.78 -3.07 -4.80
CA ILE A 68 -10.10 -2.56 -4.38
C ILE A 68 -11.19 -2.86 -5.42
N THR A 69 -10.84 -2.77 -6.70
CA THR A 69 -11.79 -3.04 -7.80
C THR A 69 -11.97 -4.54 -8.04
N GLY A 70 -10.91 -5.34 -7.86
CA GLY A 70 -10.87 -6.75 -8.23
C GLY A 70 -11.26 -7.75 -7.13
N ILE A 71 -11.28 -7.33 -5.86
CA ILE A 71 -11.62 -8.20 -4.74
C ILE A 71 -13.05 -7.90 -4.26
N PRO A 72 -13.99 -8.83 -4.44
CA PRO A 72 -15.38 -8.63 -4.03
C PRO A 72 -15.64 -9.08 -2.58
N ASN A 73 -16.69 -8.52 -1.97
CA ASN A 73 -17.33 -9.04 -0.76
C ASN A 73 -16.40 -9.20 0.46
N VAL A 74 -15.54 -8.24 0.71
CA VAL A 74 -14.68 -8.16 1.91
C VAL A 74 -15.14 -6.98 2.77
N ASP A 75 -15.33 -7.23 4.07
CA ASP A 75 -15.66 -6.21 5.06
C ASP A 75 -14.49 -5.96 6.02
N THR A 76 -13.78 -7.04 6.38
CA THR A 76 -12.75 -7.06 7.41
C THR A 76 -11.37 -7.27 6.81
N ILE A 77 -10.40 -6.46 7.23
CA ILE A 77 -9.02 -6.55 6.76
C ILE A 77 -8.08 -6.81 7.94
N ILE A 78 -7.33 -7.90 7.85
CA ILE A 78 -6.19 -8.17 8.70
C ILE A 78 -5.00 -7.46 8.06
N THR A 79 -4.48 -6.45 8.73
CA THR A 79 -3.34 -5.65 8.26
C THR A 79 -2.03 -6.37 8.51
N GLY A 80 -0.95 -5.95 7.85
CA GLY A 80 0.37 -6.52 8.07
C GLY A 80 0.90 -6.26 9.49
N HIS A 81 0.70 -5.05 10.01
CA HIS A 81 1.38 -4.59 11.22
C HIS A 81 0.53 -3.73 12.16
N SER A 82 -0.79 -3.79 12.05
CA SER A 82 -1.70 -2.99 12.87
C SER A 82 -2.92 -3.80 13.30
N VAL A 83 -3.90 -3.13 13.88
CA VAL A 83 -5.17 -3.73 14.27
C VAL A 83 -5.99 -4.16 13.04
N VAL A 84 -6.98 -5.01 13.26
CA VAL A 84 -7.98 -5.34 12.25
C VAL A 84 -8.73 -4.06 11.84
N MET A 85 -8.87 -3.87 10.54
CA MET A 85 -9.47 -2.68 9.92
C MET A 85 -10.64 -3.05 8.99
N LYS A 86 -11.33 -2.05 8.48
CA LYS A 86 -12.45 -2.20 7.57
C LYS A 86 -12.03 -1.98 6.12
N TRP A 87 -12.88 -2.44 5.20
CA TRP A 87 -12.70 -2.16 3.77
C TRP A 87 -12.66 -0.66 3.44
N SER A 88 -13.39 0.17 4.20
CA SER A 88 -13.34 1.64 4.08
C SER A 88 -11.96 2.22 4.38
N ASP A 89 -11.24 1.64 5.36
CA ASP A 89 -9.90 2.11 5.72
C ASP A 89 -8.88 1.82 4.60
N LEU A 90 -9.02 0.67 3.91
CA LEU A 90 -8.20 0.37 2.74
C LEU A 90 -8.46 1.35 1.58
N LYS A 91 -9.71 1.73 1.36
CA LYS A 91 -10.07 2.75 0.34
C LYS A 91 -9.45 4.10 0.67
N GLU A 92 -9.57 4.53 1.92
CA GLU A 92 -8.94 5.76 2.41
C GLU A 92 -7.42 5.71 2.25
N TYR A 93 -6.81 4.55 2.59
CA TYR A 93 -5.37 4.35 2.41
C TYR A 93 -4.92 4.42 0.95
N ALA A 94 -5.72 3.91 0.02
CA ALA A 94 -5.43 4.02 -1.41
C ALA A 94 -5.42 5.47 -1.89
N GLU A 95 -6.37 6.30 -1.45
CA GLU A 95 -6.37 7.73 -1.74
C GLU A 95 -5.18 8.45 -1.10
N TYR A 96 -4.87 8.11 0.16
CA TYR A 96 -3.69 8.63 0.84
C TYR A 96 -2.38 8.34 0.07
N THR A 97 -2.18 7.10 -0.35
CA THR A 97 -0.95 6.70 -1.06
C THR A 97 -0.84 7.36 -2.44
N LYS A 98 -1.97 7.62 -3.10
CA LYS A 98 -2.04 8.38 -4.35
C LYS A 98 -1.63 9.84 -4.14
N ASP A 99 -2.13 10.49 -3.09
CA ASP A 99 -1.75 11.85 -2.73
C ASP A 99 -0.26 11.95 -2.36
N LEU A 100 0.25 10.96 -1.62
CA LEU A 100 1.67 10.88 -1.25
C LEU A 100 2.57 10.72 -2.49
N LEU A 101 2.18 9.88 -3.45
CA LEU A 101 2.87 9.74 -4.72
C LEU A 101 2.88 11.07 -5.50
N ALA A 102 1.74 11.74 -5.61
CA ALA A 102 1.63 13.02 -6.30
C ALA A 102 2.51 14.10 -5.64
N THR A 103 2.52 14.17 -4.31
CA THR A 103 3.41 15.06 -3.54
C THR A 103 4.88 14.79 -3.84
N THR A 104 5.28 13.51 -3.88
CA THR A 104 6.65 13.10 -4.19
C THR A 104 7.03 13.47 -5.62
N GLN A 105 6.15 13.23 -6.58
CA GLN A 105 6.36 13.60 -7.98
C GLN A 105 6.49 15.11 -8.18
N ALA A 106 5.69 15.90 -7.45
CA ALA A 106 5.80 17.37 -7.47
C ALA A 106 7.16 17.85 -6.94
N ALA A 107 7.67 17.25 -5.88
CA ALA A 107 9.00 17.54 -5.35
C ALA A 107 10.11 17.20 -6.36
N ILE A 108 10.00 16.05 -7.05
CA ILE A 108 10.94 15.67 -8.13
C ILE A 108 10.92 16.71 -9.25
N LYS A 109 9.74 17.11 -9.70
CA LYS A 109 9.55 18.10 -10.77
C LYS A 109 10.11 19.47 -10.39
N ALA A 110 10.03 19.85 -9.11
CA ALA A 110 10.59 21.10 -8.58
C ALA A 110 12.12 21.04 -8.37
N GLY A 111 12.76 19.88 -8.60
CA GLY A 111 14.19 19.70 -8.35
C GLY A 111 14.57 19.60 -6.87
N THR A 112 13.59 19.45 -5.98
CA THR A 112 13.81 19.30 -4.53
C THR A 112 14.58 18.02 -4.24
N SER A 113 15.51 18.06 -3.28
CA SER A 113 16.18 16.83 -2.82
C SER A 113 15.21 15.91 -2.09
N VAL A 114 15.51 14.61 -2.06
CA VAL A 114 14.67 13.66 -1.30
C VAL A 114 14.67 13.97 0.18
N ASP A 115 15.78 14.46 0.73
CA ASP A 115 15.91 14.83 2.14
C ASP A 115 15.02 16.03 2.47
N ASP A 116 15.08 17.08 1.68
CA ASP A 116 14.24 18.26 1.89
C ASP A 116 12.76 17.95 1.72
N ALA A 117 12.41 17.16 0.71
CA ALA A 117 11.03 16.73 0.48
C ALA A 117 10.48 15.91 1.66
N ALA A 118 11.28 14.97 2.18
CA ALA A 118 10.88 14.12 3.31
C ALA A 118 10.78 14.93 4.62
N ASN A 119 11.72 15.85 4.87
CA ASN A 119 11.73 16.70 6.05
C ASN A 119 10.55 17.70 6.06
N ALA A 120 10.14 18.18 4.89
CA ALA A 120 9.03 19.10 4.74
C ALA A 120 7.66 18.38 4.79
N TYR A 121 7.61 17.05 4.62
CA TYR A 121 6.36 16.32 4.55
C TYR A 121 5.62 16.32 5.89
N LYS A 122 4.31 16.59 5.81
CA LYS A 122 3.36 16.46 6.93
C LYS A 122 2.14 15.73 6.43
N PHE A 123 1.55 14.91 7.30
CA PHE A 123 0.25 14.31 6.98
C PHE A 123 -0.78 15.42 6.73
N PRO A 124 -1.58 15.32 5.65
CA PRO A 124 -2.75 16.17 5.48
C PRO A 124 -3.72 16.04 6.66
N ASP A 125 -4.47 17.10 6.98
CA ASP A 125 -5.41 17.12 8.12
C ASP A 125 -6.41 15.96 8.10
N LYS A 126 -6.84 15.54 6.90
CA LYS A 126 -7.72 14.37 6.70
C LYS A 126 -7.10 13.03 7.07
N HIS A 127 -5.77 12.98 7.28
CA HIS A 127 -4.99 11.79 7.64
C HIS A 127 -4.17 11.99 8.92
N LYS A 128 -4.65 12.86 9.83
CA LYS A 128 -3.97 13.17 11.10
C LYS A 128 -3.84 11.98 12.06
N ASP A 129 -4.62 10.91 11.85
CA ASP A 129 -4.56 9.64 12.58
C ASP A 129 -3.53 8.65 12.03
N TYR A 130 -2.84 9.03 10.95
CA TYR A 130 -1.73 8.27 10.39
C TYR A 130 -0.45 8.48 11.19
N ASN A 131 0.49 7.54 11.11
CA ASN A 131 1.74 7.58 11.85
C ASN A 131 2.97 7.34 10.95
N PHE A 132 4.13 7.70 11.48
CA PHE A 132 5.43 7.52 10.82
C PHE A 132 6.10 6.20 11.24
N ARG A 133 5.37 5.07 11.23
CA ARG A 133 5.98 3.76 11.49
C ARG A 133 7.14 3.48 10.54
N TYR A 134 6.98 3.86 9.28
CA TYR A 134 8.03 3.81 8.28
C TYR A 134 8.46 5.22 7.89
N ALA A 135 9.74 5.38 7.55
CA ALA A 135 10.29 6.69 7.24
C ALA A 135 9.77 7.22 5.89
N THR A 136 9.28 8.45 5.89
CA THR A 136 8.86 9.15 4.67
C THR A 136 9.97 9.17 3.62
N LYS A 137 11.22 9.39 4.04
CA LYS A 137 12.38 9.38 3.16
C LYS A 137 12.52 8.04 2.42
N GLN A 138 12.30 6.90 3.08
CA GLN A 138 12.41 5.58 2.44
C GLN A 138 11.41 5.43 1.30
N TYR A 139 10.15 5.81 1.52
CA TYR A 139 9.14 5.81 0.47
C TYR A 139 9.51 6.76 -0.67
N MET A 140 9.79 8.02 -0.35
CA MET A 140 10.14 9.02 -1.37
C MET A 140 11.38 8.62 -2.15
N GLN A 141 12.41 8.06 -1.51
CA GLN A 141 13.62 7.58 -2.18
C GLN A 141 13.30 6.48 -3.21
N SER A 142 12.37 5.58 -2.91
CA SER A 142 11.95 4.54 -3.87
C SER A 142 11.37 5.17 -5.14
N VAL A 143 10.49 6.17 -4.99
CA VAL A 143 9.89 6.91 -6.12
C VAL A 143 10.95 7.71 -6.89
N TYR A 144 11.87 8.38 -6.18
CA TYR A 144 12.99 9.10 -6.81
C TYR A 144 13.89 8.18 -7.63
N ASN A 145 14.21 7.00 -7.11
CA ASN A 145 15.02 5.99 -7.81
C ASN A 145 14.34 5.47 -9.08
N GLU A 146 13.02 5.31 -9.05
CA GLU A 146 12.26 4.82 -10.19
C GLU A 146 12.08 5.86 -11.30
N LEU A 147 11.89 7.14 -10.95
CA LEU A 147 11.54 8.21 -11.90
C LEU A 147 12.73 9.04 -12.41
N ARG A 148 13.91 8.93 -11.78
CA ARG A 148 15.14 9.64 -12.22
C ARG A 148 16.10 8.75 -13.00
N LYS A 149 15.65 7.62 -13.52
CA LYS A 149 16.46 6.75 -14.39
C LYS A 149 16.64 7.34 -15.79
#